data_d4d49786c784d779b4752303ea145912
#
_entry.id   d4d49786c784d779b4752303ea145912
#
_cell.length_a   1.000
_cell.length_b   1.000
_cell.length_c   1.000
_cell.angle_alpha   90.00
_cell.angle_beta   90.00
_cell.angle_gamma   90.00
#
_symmetry.space_group_name_H-M   'P 1'
#
loop_
_entity.id
_entity.type
_entity.pdbx_description
1 polymer ?
#
loop_
_entity_poly.entity_id
_entity_poly.type
_entity_poly.pdbx_seq_one_letter_code
_entity_poly.pdbx_strand_id
1 'polypeptide(L)'
;FLRGSRSHFGSRKRHKASSQKSRPPPSAKMAIKGLSKKGAAKAKKAALKFTIDCQQPADDNIIECKDFEKFLKDRIKVDGKTGNLGEKITVGREKNKINVTAEAPFSKRYLKYLGKKYLKMQQLRDFLRVVAPNKSSYELRYFNINEDNDEE
;
A
#
# COMPACT_ATOMS: atom_id res chain seq x y z
N PHE A 1 25.79 66.20 -7.66
CA PHE A 1 27.09 66.34 -6.98
C PHE A 1 27.53 65.01 -6.40
N LEU A 2 28.75 64.67 -6.88
CA LEU A 2 29.79 63.83 -6.29
C LEU A 2 29.54 62.32 -6.28
N ARG A 3 30.16 61.65 -7.22
CA ARG A 3 31.47 60.95 -7.21
C ARG A 3 31.56 59.98 -6.03
N GLY A 4 31.63 58.67 -6.20
CA GLY A 4 32.67 57.93 -6.92
C GLY A 4 33.38 57.07 -5.90
N SER A 5 33.47 55.82 -6.11
CA SER A 5 34.75 55.10 -5.97
C SER A 5 34.59 53.63 -6.23
N ARG A 6 35.32 53.17 -7.22
CA ARG A 6 35.56 51.78 -7.54
C ARG A 6 36.47 51.18 -6.49
N SER A 7 36.12 50.08 -5.90
CA SER A 7 37.08 49.23 -5.21
C SER A 7 37.26 47.93 -6.00
N HIS A 8 38.47 47.81 -6.51
CA HIS A 8 39.05 46.60 -7.10
C HIS A 8 39.04 45.49 -6.04
N PHE A 9 38.40 44.39 -6.34
CA PHE A 9 38.56 43.19 -5.56
C PHE A 9 39.41 42.17 -6.31
N GLY A 10 40.60 41.93 -5.76
CA GLY A 10 41.65 41.10 -6.32
C GLY A 10 41.27 39.64 -6.51
N SER A 11 41.55 39.16 -7.69
CA SER A 11 41.52 37.76 -8.09
C SER A 11 42.56 36.94 -7.31
N ARG A 12 42.12 36.14 -6.36
CA ARG A 12 42.95 35.11 -5.75
C ARG A 12 42.93 33.84 -6.58
N LYS A 13 44.00 33.61 -7.32
CA LYS A 13 44.30 32.35 -7.99
C LYS A 13 44.49 31.26 -6.92
N ARG A 14 43.59 30.27 -6.86
CA ARG A 14 43.79 29.07 -6.07
C ARG A 14 44.53 28.02 -6.87
N HIS A 15 45.73 27.70 -6.42
CA HIS A 15 46.53 26.60 -6.94
C HIS A 15 45.82 25.28 -6.69
N LYS A 16 45.50 24.52 -7.74
CA LYS A 16 45.05 23.16 -7.66
C LYS A 16 46.24 22.27 -7.35
N ALA A 17 46.33 21.75 -6.14
CA ALA A 17 47.18 20.63 -5.81
C ALA A 17 46.63 19.35 -6.43
N SER A 18 47.34 18.77 -7.36
CA SER A 18 47.03 17.48 -7.98
C SER A 18 47.43 16.37 -7.02
N SER A 19 46.47 15.82 -6.31
CA SER A 19 46.66 14.59 -5.57
C SER A 19 46.51 13.41 -6.54
N GLN A 20 47.65 12.85 -6.92
CA GLN A 20 47.71 11.55 -7.63
C GLN A 20 47.33 10.44 -6.66
N LYS A 21 46.09 9.92 -6.79
CA LYS A 21 45.71 8.67 -6.19
C LYS A 21 46.29 7.50 -6.98
N SER A 22 47.26 6.82 -6.43
CA SER A 22 47.81 5.56 -6.89
C SER A 22 46.70 4.49 -7.03
N ARG A 23 46.60 3.91 -8.23
CA ARG A 23 45.71 2.78 -8.52
C ARG A 23 46.25 1.51 -7.82
N PRO A 24 45.40 0.72 -7.15
CA PRO A 24 45.78 -0.59 -6.67
C PRO A 24 45.95 -1.57 -7.87
N PRO A 25 46.83 -2.58 -7.74
CA PRO A 25 47.12 -3.54 -8.79
C PRO A 25 45.91 -4.46 -9.06
N PRO A 26 45.73 -4.99 -10.28
CA PRO A 26 44.64 -5.88 -10.60
C PRO A 26 44.81 -7.23 -9.89
N SER A 27 43.95 -7.50 -8.91
CA SER A 27 43.87 -8.82 -8.28
C SER A 27 43.36 -9.87 -9.27
N ALA A 28 44.04 -11.00 -9.26
CA ALA A 28 43.86 -12.15 -10.10
C ALA A 28 42.37 -12.59 -10.22
N LYS A 29 41.94 -12.76 -11.45
CA LYS A 29 40.67 -13.41 -11.82
C LYS A 29 40.76 -14.88 -11.49
N MET A 30 40.25 -15.31 -10.34
CA MET A 30 39.91 -16.71 -10.13
C MET A 30 38.62 -17.02 -10.89
N ALA A 31 38.80 -17.79 -11.98
CA ALA A 31 37.68 -18.35 -12.73
C ALA A 31 36.99 -19.41 -11.87
N ILE A 32 35.81 -19.09 -11.32
CA ILE A 32 34.92 -20.08 -10.74
C ILE A 32 34.18 -20.75 -11.90
N LYS A 33 34.71 -21.90 -12.35
CA LYS A 33 34.01 -22.80 -13.23
C LYS A 33 32.82 -23.42 -12.50
N GLY A 34 31.63 -23.34 -13.11
CA GLY A 34 30.56 -24.29 -12.88
C GLY A 34 29.57 -23.96 -11.77
N LEU A 35 28.80 -22.86 -11.90
CA LEU A 35 27.48 -22.82 -11.31
C LEU A 35 26.45 -22.91 -12.42
N SER A 36 26.01 -24.16 -12.67
CA SER A 36 24.86 -24.44 -13.54
C SER A 36 23.67 -23.60 -13.02
N LYS A 37 23.14 -22.71 -13.87
CA LYS A 37 21.86 -22.07 -13.66
C LYS A 37 20.79 -23.17 -13.54
N LYS A 38 20.52 -23.63 -12.32
CA LYS A 38 19.27 -24.33 -12.03
C LYS A 38 18.15 -23.40 -12.49
N GLY A 39 17.38 -23.88 -13.46
CA GLY A 39 16.25 -23.17 -14.04
C GLY A 39 15.39 -22.62 -12.90
N ALA A 40 15.11 -21.32 -12.95
CA ALA A 40 14.17 -20.67 -12.06
C ALA A 40 12.80 -21.35 -12.28
N ALA A 41 12.50 -22.35 -11.47
CA ALA A 41 11.16 -22.85 -11.34
C ALA A 41 10.30 -21.62 -11.00
N LYS A 42 9.36 -21.30 -11.89
CA LYS A 42 8.40 -20.21 -11.76
C LYS A 42 7.67 -20.45 -10.44
N ALA A 43 8.16 -19.88 -9.34
CA ALA A 43 7.57 -20.03 -8.02
C ALA A 43 6.10 -19.60 -8.18
N LYS A 44 5.18 -20.53 -7.93
CA LYS A 44 3.74 -20.22 -7.90
C LYS A 44 3.59 -19.09 -6.91
N LYS A 45 3.20 -17.91 -7.39
CA LYS A 45 2.99 -16.74 -6.53
C LYS A 45 1.97 -17.14 -5.46
N ALA A 46 2.34 -16.99 -4.20
CA ALA A 46 1.48 -17.34 -3.09
C ALA A 46 0.20 -16.51 -3.17
N ALA A 47 -0.95 -17.17 -3.23
CA ALA A 47 -2.24 -16.50 -3.19
C ALA A 47 -2.50 -16.02 -1.75
N LEU A 48 -2.71 -14.73 -1.60
CA LEU A 48 -3.06 -14.09 -0.33
C LEU A 48 -4.58 -14.05 -0.21
N LYS A 49 -5.11 -14.59 0.89
CA LYS A 49 -6.53 -14.58 1.18
C LYS A 49 -6.82 -13.57 2.29
N PHE A 50 -7.78 -12.70 2.03
CA PHE A 50 -8.26 -11.71 2.99
C PHE A 50 -9.77 -11.81 3.12
N THR A 51 -10.26 -11.62 4.33
CA THR A 51 -11.71 -11.64 4.62
C THR A 51 -12.11 -10.30 5.23
N ILE A 52 -13.23 -9.76 4.78
CA ILE A 52 -13.87 -8.57 5.38
C ILE A 52 -15.21 -9.04 5.93
N ASP A 53 -15.35 -8.97 7.24
CA ASP A 53 -16.60 -9.32 7.94
C ASP A 53 -17.45 -8.07 8.07
N CYS A 54 -18.66 -8.15 7.53
CA CYS A 54 -19.66 -7.09 7.55
C CYS A 54 -20.90 -7.52 8.33
N GLN A 55 -20.78 -8.53 9.23
CA GLN A 55 -21.93 -9.16 9.85
C GLN A 55 -22.80 -8.16 10.60
N GLN A 56 -22.23 -7.39 11.52
CA GLN A 56 -23.00 -6.43 12.33
C GLN A 56 -23.81 -5.45 11.46
N PRO A 57 -23.20 -4.64 10.58
CA PRO A 57 -23.96 -3.68 9.80
C PRO A 57 -24.83 -4.31 8.69
N ALA A 58 -24.59 -5.56 8.33
CA ALA A 58 -25.44 -6.27 7.38
C ALA A 58 -26.70 -6.86 8.06
N ASP A 59 -26.59 -7.32 9.29
CA ASP A 59 -27.74 -7.80 10.08
C ASP A 59 -28.68 -6.62 10.41
N ASP A 60 -28.13 -5.42 10.61
CA ASP A 60 -28.88 -4.18 10.82
C ASP A 60 -29.44 -3.57 9.52
N ASN A 61 -29.19 -4.20 8.36
CA ASN A 61 -29.58 -3.72 7.02
C ASN A 61 -29.03 -2.32 6.66
N ILE A 62 -27.95 -1.89 7.29
CA ILE A 62 -27.29 -0.59 7.03
C ILE A 62 -26.35 -0.70 5.83
N ILE A 63 -25.71 -1.86 5.65
CA ILE A 63 -24.81 -2.14 4.54
C ILE A 63 -25.27 -3.35 3.76
N GLU A 64 -25.41 -3.19 2.45
CA GLU A 64 -25.57 -4.32 1.53
C GLU A 64 -24.22 -4.89 1.12
N CYS A 65 -23.98 -6.15 1.49
CA CYS A 65 -22.74 -6.85 1.12
C CYS A 65 -22.56 -6.99 -0.40
N LYS A 66 -23.66 -6.99 -1.17
CA LYS A 66 -23.65 -6.99 -2.65
C LYS A 66 -23.03 -5.72 -3.20
N ASP A 67 -23.46 -4.57 -2.69
CA ASP A 67 -22.98 -3.26 -3.14
C ASP A 67 -21.53 -3.06 -2.74
N PHE A 68 -21.16 -3.53 -1.56
CA PHE A 68 -19.77 -3.47 -1.13
C PHE A 68 -18.86 -4.39 -1.97
N GLU A 69 -19.31 -5.60 -2.32
CA GLU A 69 -18.61 -6.49 -3.25
C GLU A 69 -18.41 -5.82 -4.62
N LYS A 70 -19.49 -5.25 -5.19
CA LYS A 70 -19.45 -4.53 -6.46
C LYS A 70 -18.50 -3.34 -6.40
N PHE A 71 -18.58 -2.54 -5.34
CA PHE A 71 -17.67 -1.43 -5.12
C PHE A 71 -16.22 -1.87 -5.08
N LEU A 72 -15.90 -2.98 -4.41
CA LEU A 72 -14.54 -3.50 -4.37
C LEU A 72 -14.07 -3.94 -5.76
N LYS A 73 -14.91 -4.63 -6.54
CA LYS A 73 -14.60 -5.04 -7.91
C LYS A 73 -14.31 -3.85 -8.82
N ASP A 74 -15.08 -2.77 -8.68
CA ASP A 74 -14.92 -1.57 -9.51
C ASP A 74 -13.71 -0.72 -9.10
N ARG A 75 -13.37 -0.69 -7.82
CA ARG A 75 -12.38 0.24 -7.27
C ARG A 75 -11.01 -0.35 -7.01
N ILE A 76 -10.88 -1.68 -6.95
CA ILE A 76 -9.57 -2.29 -6.81
C ILE A 76 -8.74 -2.01 -8.07
N LYS A 77 -7.54 -1.47 -7.86
CA LYS A 77 -6.58 -1.21 -8.93
C LYS A 77 -5.62 -2.37 -9.08
N VAL A 78 -5.52 -2.86 -10.29
CA VAL A 78 -4.48 -3.83 -10.71
C VAL A 78 -3.62 -3.13 -11.74
N ASP A 79 -2.31 -3.09 -11.51
CA ASP A 79 -1.34 -2.42 -12.41
C ASP A 79 -1.72 -0.95 -12.72
N GLY A 80 -2.31 -0.25 -11.73
CA GLY A 80 -2.73 1.15 -11.84
C GLY A 80 -4.08 1.38 -12.51
N LYS A 81 -4.73 0.36 -13.06
CA LYS A 81 -6.04 0.45 -13.73
C LYS A 81 -7.14 -0.08 -12.82
N THR A 82 -8.32 0.55 -12.88
CA THR A 82 -9.54 0.13 -12.16
C THR A 82 -10.45 -0.69 -13.07
N GLY A 83 -11.34 -1.50 -12.48
CA GLY A 83 -12.36 -2.25 -13.21
C GLY A 83 -11.86 -3.51 -13.94
N ASN A 84 -10.58 -3.79 -13.93
CA ASN A 84 -10.02 -4.99 -14.54
C ASN A 84 -9.20 -5.78 -13.51
N LEU A 85 -9.86 -6.69 -12.81
CA LEU A 85 -9.23 -7.53 -11.79
C LEU A 85 -8.38 -8.66 -12.40
N GLY A 86 -8.71 -9.08 -13.63
CA GLY A 86 -8.07 -10.19 -14.32
C GLY A 86 -8.10 -11.48 -13.49
N GLU A 87 -7.08 -12.30 -13.69
CA GLU A 87 -6.88 -13.52 -12.88
C GLU A 87 -6.15 -13.27 -11.56
N LYS A 88 -5.63 -12.04 -11.39
CA LYS A 88 -4.78 -11.70 -10.23
C LYS A 88 -5.58 -11.53 -8.94
N ILE A 89 -6.82 -11.07 -9.02
CA ILE A 89 -7.64 -10.78 -7.85
C ILE A 89 -9.05 -11.33 -8.06
N THR A 90 -9.48 -12.18 -7.14
CA THR A 90 -10.85 -12.71 -7.10
C THR A 90 -11.55 -12.16 -5.87
N VAL A 91 -12.72 -11.56 -6.07
CA VAL A 91 -13.60 -11.09 -4.99
C VAL A 91 -14.84 -11.94 -5.00
N GLY A 92 -15.09 -12.63 -3.90
CA GLY A 92 -16.27 -13.44 -3.67
C GLY A 92 -16.98 -13.02 -2.39
N ARG A 93 -18.23 -13.39 -2.26
CA ARG A 93 -19.05 -13.11 -1.09
C ARG A 93 -19.64 -14.41 -0.53
N GLU A 94 -19.60 -14.54 0.77
CA GLU A 94 -20.22 -15.61 1.53
C GLU A 94 -21.10 -15.00 2.62
N LYS A 95 -22.42 -14.99 2.40
CA LYS A 95 -23.40 -14.32 3.29
C LYS A 95 -22.96 -12.87 3.59
N ASN A 96 -22.55 -12.60 4.83
CA ASN A 96 -22.14 -11.29 5.34
C ASN A 96 -20.61 -11.08 5.33
N LYS A 97 -19.85 -12.00 4.71
CA LYS A 97 -18.38 -11.92 4.59
C LYS A 97 -17.96 -11.78 3.15
N ILE A 98 -16.98 -10.91 2.91
CA ILE A 98 -16.38 -10.75 1.59
C ILE A 98 -14.98 -11.32 1.62
N ASN A 99 -14.72 -12.28 0.75
CA ASN A 99 -13.43 -12.93 0.59
C ASN A 99 -12.70 -12.35 -0.61
N VAL A 100 -11.50 -11.87 -0.39
CA VAL A 100 -10.63 -11.32 -1.44
C VAL A 100 -9.40 -12.21 -1.53
N THR A 101 -9.25 -12.89 -2.66
CA THR A 101 -8.05 -13.68 -2.98
C THR A 101 -7.22 -12.88 -3.99
N ALA A 102 -5.98 -12.59 -3.66
CA ALA A 102 -5.09 -11.81 -4.51
C ALA A 102 -3.72 -12.47 -4.66
N GLU A 103 -3.12 -12.36 -5.85
CA GLU A 103 -1.73 -12.73 -6.04
C GLU A 103 -0.79 -11.65 -5.47
N ALA A 104 0.35 -12.08 -4.93
CA ALA A 104 1.39 -11.16 -4.49
C ALA A 104 2.00 -10.38 -5.69
N PRO A 105 2.29 -9.07 -5.56
CA PRO A 105 2.20 -8.28 -4.33
C PRO A 105 0.83 -7.60 -4.15
N PHE A 106 0.17 -7.88 -3.04
CA PHE A 106 -1.07 -7.19 -2.66
C PHE A 106 -1.03 -6.80 -1.18
N SER A 107 -1.45 -5.58 -0.86
CA SER A 107 -1.39 -5.07 0.51
C SER A 107 -2.75 -5.14 1.20
N LYS A 108 -2.79 -5.76 2.38
CA LYS A 108 -3.98 -5.76 3.24
C LYS A 108 -4.46 -4.32 3.56
N ARG A 109 -3.52 -3.39 3.77
CA ARG A 109 -3.84 -1.97 4.06
C ARG A 109 -4.69 -1.31 2.96
N TYR A 110 -4.53 -1.76 1.73
CA TYR A 110 -5.31 -1.24 0.62
C TYR A 110 -6.79 -1.57 0.77
N LEU A 111 -7.12 -2.78 1.25
CA LEU A 111 -8.51 -3.15 1.57
C LEU A 111 -9.09 -2.28 2.68
N LYS A 112 -8.31 -1.96 3.72
CA LYS A 112 -8.74 -1.02 4.78
C LYS A 112 -9.03 0.37 4.22
N TYR A 113 -8.21 0.85 3.32
CA TYR A 113 -8.43 2.13 2.64
C TYR A 113 -9.73 2.11 1.83
N LEU A 114 -9.96 1.05 1.04
CA LEU A 114 -11.18 0.90 0.24
C LEU A 114 -12.43 0.78 1.13
N GLY A 115 -12.36 0.02 2.23
CA GLY A 115 -13.44 -0.05 3.19
C GLY A 115 -13.79 1.32 3.77
N LYS A 116 -12.81 2.10 4.19
CA LYS A 116 -13.03 3.49 4.65
C LYS A 116 -13.64 4.38 3.56
N LYS A 117 -13.20 4.19 2.31
CA LYS A 117 -13.73 4.96 1.18
C LYS A 117 -15.18 4.60 0.89
N TYR A 118 -15.54 3.31 0.99
CA TYR A 118 -16.92 2.86 0.87
C TYR A 118 -17.81 3.46 1.96
N LEU A 119 -17.38 3.37 3.23
CA LEU A 119 -18.11 3.97 4.35
C LEU A 119 -18.31 5.48 4.19
N LYS A 120 -17.30 6.19 3.65
CA LYS A 120 -17.43 7.62 3.36
C LYS A 120 -18.46 7.89 2.25
N MET A 121 -18.50 7.05 1.22
CA MET A 121 -19.46 7.18 0.12
C MET A 121 -20.90 6.95 0.60
N GLN A 122 -21.09 6.02 1.53
CA GLN A 122 -22.38 5.71 2.13
C GLN A 122 -22.73 6.62 3.33
N GLN A 123 -21.88 7.60 3.65
CA GLN A 123 -22.04 8.49 4.82
C GLN A 123 -22.07 7.75 6.18
N LEU A 124 -21.53 6.55 6.22
CA LEU A 124 -21.50 5.70 7.41
C LEU A 124 -20.16 5.79 8.17
N ARG A 125 -19.27 6.69 7.74
CA ARG A 125 -17.90 6.77 8.27
C ARG A 125 -17.86 7.23 9.74
N ASP A 126 -18.85 7.97 10.17
CA ASP A 126 -18.94 8.50 11.53
C ASP A 126 -19.49 7.46 12.52
N PHE A 127 -20.22 6.46 12.02
CA PHE A 127 -20.80 5.41 12.82
C PHE A 127 -20.00 4.11 12.80
N LEU A 128 -19.33 3.81 11.69
CA LEU A 128 -18.61 2.55 11.46
C LEU A 128 -17.12 2.74 11.26
N ARG A 129 -16.35 1.81 11.82
CA ARG A 129 -14.90 1.74 11.66
C ARG A 129 -14.44 0.38 11.15
N VAL A 130 -13.33 0.36 10.43
CA VAL A 130 -12.69 -0.85 9.93
C VAL A 130 -11.61 -1.29 10.92
N VAL A 131 -11.85 -2.37 11.63
CA VAL A 131 -10.94 -2.97 12.62
C VAL A 131 -10.24 -4.18 12.00
N ALA A 132 -9.04 -4.48 12.43
CA ALA A 132 -8.28 -5.65 12.00
C ALA A 132 -8.14 -6.62 13.18
N PRO A 133 -9.03 -7.59 13.35
CA PRO A 133 -8.90 -8.59 14.42
C PRO A 133 -7.67 -9.48 14.20
N ASN A 134 -7.40 -9.86 12.95
CA ASN A 134 -6.31 -10.75 12.59
C ASN A 134 -5.42 -10.18 11.46
N LYS A 135 -4.31 -10.85 11.16
CA LYS A 135 -3.42 -10.47 10.06
C LYS A 135 -4.09 -10.58 8.67
N SER A 136 -5.06 -11.46 8.50
CA SER A 136 -5.76 -11.74 7.22
C SER A 136 -7.19 -11.21 7.16
N SER A 137 -7.78 -10.75 8.28
CA SER A 137 -9.18 -10.32 8.31
C SER A 137 -9.35 -8.86 8.72
N TYR A 138 -10.44 -8.27 8.24
CA TYR A 138 -11.02 -7.00 8.70
C TYR A 138 -12.44 -7.23 9.14
N GLU A 139 -12.92 -6.36 10.01
CA GLU A 139 -14.28 -6.37 10.54
C GLU A 139 -14.80 -4.94 10.59
N LEU A 140 -16.05 -4.75 10.20
CA LEU A 140 -16.75 -3.49 10.37
C LEU A 140 -17.43 -3.47 11.71
N ARG A 141 -17.06 -2.54 12.58
CA ARG A 141 -17.64 -2.34 13.91
C ARG A 141 -18.16 -0.94 14.06
N TYR A 142 -19.20 -0.79 14.86
CA TYR A 142 -19.66 0.52 15.31
C TYR A 142 -18.63 1.18 16.22
N PHE A 143 -18.66 2.49 16.28
CA PHE A 143 -18.01 3.20 17.36
C PHE A 143 -18.82 2.96 18.65
N ASN A 144 -18.13 2.86 19.78
CA ASN A 144 -18.82 2.87 21.06
C ASN A 144 -19.41 4.27 21.22
N ILE A 145 -20.70 4.38 21.16
CA ILE A 145 -21.41 5.54 21.64
C ILE A 145 -21.43 5.31 23.14
N ASN A 146 -20.63 6.05 23.91
CA ASN A 146 -20.84 6.13 25.33
C ASN A 146 -22.23 6.79 25.47
N GLU A 147 -23.20 6.02 25.91
CA GLU A 147 -24.38 6.60 26.50
C GLU A 147 -23.84 7.28 27.76
N ASP A 148 -23.56 8.58 27.68
CA ASP A 148 -23.42 9.38 28.84
C ASP A 148 -24.79 9.25 29.54
N ASN A 149 -24.81 8.40 30.57
CA ASN A 149 -25.93 8.32 31.46
C ASN A 149 -26.04 9.70 32.11
N ASP A 150 -26.84 10.57 31.51
CA ASP A 150 -27.42 11.68 32.20
C ASP A 150 -28.38 11.13 33.27
N GLU A 151 -27.82 10.58 34.34
CA GLU A 151 -28.54 10.38 35.58
C GLU A 151 -28.65 11.73 36.25
N GLU A 152 -29.75 12.44 35.99
CA GLU A 152 -30.29 13.42 36.91
C GLU A 152 -31.01 12.72 38.09
#